data_15e72280cbe63489b454d714d94144f2
#
_entry.id   15e72280cbe63489b454d714d94144f2
#
_cell.length_a   1.000
_cell.length_b   1.000
_cell.length_c   1.000
_cell.angle_alpha   90.00
_cell.angle_beta   90.00
_cell.angle_gamma   90.00
#
_symmetry.space_group_name_H-M   'P 1'
#
loop_
_entity.id
_entity.type
_entity.pdbx_description
1 polymer ?
#
loop_
_entity_poly.entity_id
_entity_poly.type
_entity_poly.pdbx_seq_one_letter_code
_entity_poly.pdbx_strand_id
1 'polypeptide(L)'
;MSKKRKGFRIEKDSLGEVYVPNSALYGAQTQRAIDNFPISGIRMDFPFTNSFIDSLGIIKDAAARANKSLGLMSSKKANAISKAAKEVWQSKHNDQFPIDVFQTGSGTSSNMNANEVIANLASKLSKTQIDPNDDVNMSQSSNDVIPTAIKVSAHMDLTKKLLPALDKLIEVTEKKGNSLKGLVKTGRTHLMDAMPLDFHQELSAWVAQLKNTKKTLLFLETRMLEMPLGGTAVGTGINAHPRFAKLFAQELNKLSGCLLYTSDAADDTPCVDLGGR
;
A
#
# COMPACT_ATOMS: atom_id res chain seq x y z
N MET A 1 -5.14 -22.26 -35.39
CA MET A 1 -4.42 -22.90 -34.26
C MET A 1 -3.26 -22.01 -33.86
N SER A 2 -3.33 -21.37 -32.70
CA SER A 2 -2.25 -20.49 -32.19
C SER A 2 -1.01 -21.37 -31.91
N LYS A 3 0.15 -21.00 -32.52
CA LYS A 3 1.42 -21.71 -32.26
C LYS A 3 1.79 -21.52 -30.79
N LYS A 4 1.85 -22.60 -30.01
CA LYS A 4 2.33 -22.55 -28.61
C LYS A 4 3.71 -21.90 -28.57
N ARG A 5 3.82 -20.72 -27.97
CA ARG A 5 5.10 -20.04 -27.74
C ARG A 5 5.81 -20.73 -26.58
N LYS A 6 7.02 -21.26 -26.84
CA LYS A 6 7.80 -21.98 -25.81
C LYS A 6 8.07 -21.06 -24.61
N GLY A 7 7.78 -21.53 -23.39
CA GLY A 7 7.98 -20.75 -22.16
C GLY A 7 6.80 -19.85 -21.74
N PHE A 8 5.70 -19.87 -22.52
CA PHE A 8 4.49 -19.10 -22.25
C PHE A 8 3.28 -20.01 -22.15
N ARG A 9 2.33 -19.60 -21.29
CA ARG A 9 0.96 -20.12 -21.27
C ARG A 9 0.01 -19.11 -21.89
N ILE A 10 -1.11 -19.56 -22.39
CA ILE A 10 -2.18 -18.70 -22.89
C ILE A 10 -3.16 -18.51 -21.73
N GLU A 11 -3.43 -17.26 -21.39
CA GLU A 11 -4.54 -16.87 -20.53
C GLU A 11 -5.54 -16.05 -21.34
N LYS A 12 -6.77 -15.96 -20.84
CA LYS A 12 -7.87 -15.28 -21.51
C LYS A 12 -8.60 -14.38 -20.55
N ASP A 13 -8.87 -13.17 -20.97
CA ASP A 13 -9.75 -12.21 -20.32
C ASP A 13 -10.86 -11.74 -21.29
N SER A 14 -11.61 -10.70 -20.90
CA SER A 14 -12.67 -10.11 -21.75
C SER A 14 -12.16 -9.53 -23.07
N LEU A 15 -10.86 -9.22 -23.17
CA LEU A 15 -10.24 -8.66 -24.37
C LEU A 15 -9.62 -9.74 -25.28
N GLY A 16 -9.66 -11.02 -24.87
CA GLY A 16 -9.17 -12.15 -25.67
C GLY A 16 -7.95 -12.84 -25.05
N GLU A 17 -7.22 -13.59 -25.88
CA GLU A 17 -6.04 -14.35 -25.46
C GLU A 17 -4.79 -13.46 -25.31
N VAL A 18 -3.96 -13.80 -24.31
CA VAL A 18 -2.66 -13.17 -24.08
C VAL A 18 -1.64 -14.22 -23.63
N TYR A 19 -0.39 -14.03 -24.06
CA TYR A 19 0.72 -14.90 -23.66
C TYR A 19 1.35 -14.41 -22.36
N VAL A 20 1.29 -15.23 -21.31
CA VAL A 20 1.87 -14.95 -20.00
C VAL A 20 3.04 -15.92 -19.75
N PRO A 21 4.19 -15.48 -19.25
CA PRO A 21 5.30 -16.39 -18.93
C PRO A 21 4.85 -17.51 -17.98
N ASN A 22 5.29 -18.74 -18.23
CA ASN A 22 4.91 -19.89 -17.40
C ASN A 22 5.33 -19.75 -15.93
N SER A 23 6.41 -19.02 -15.66
CA SER A 23 6.92 -18.76 -14.31
C SER A 23 6.15 -17.68 -13.57
N ALA A 24 5.39 -16.84 -14.29
CA ALA A 24 4.66 -15.74 -13.67
C ALA A 24 3.47 -16.24 -12.84
N LEU A 25 3.31 -15.64 -11.67
CA LEU A 25 2.11 -15.82 -10.83
C LEU A 25 0.98 -14.88 -11.23
N TYR A 26 1.29 -13.78 -11.91
CA TYR A 26 0.29 -12.87 -12.46
C TYR A 26 -0.37 -13.46 -13.71
N GLY A 27 -1.46 -12.84 -14.16
CA GLY A 27 -2.29 -13.32 -15.27
C GLY A 27 -2.39 -12.35 -16.43
N ALA A 28 -3.52 -12.45 -17.16
CA ALA A 28 -3.76 -11.74 -18.41
C ALA A 28 -3.77 -10.21 -18.24
N GLN A 29 -4.44 -9.68 -17.22
CA GLN A 29 -4.57 -8.23 -17.05
C GLN A 29 -3.25 -7.58 -16.67
N THR A 30 -2.44 -8.23 -15.85
CA THR A 30 -1.08 -7.76 -15.53
C THR A 30 -0.21 -7.77 -16.78
N GLN A 31 -0.25 -8.83 -17.58
CA GLN A 31 0.55 -8.87 -18.82
C GLN A 31 0.17 -7.76 -19.78
N ARG A 32 -1.14 -7.47 -19.95
CA ARG A 32 -1.58 -6.34 -20.77
C ARG A 32 -1.11 -4.99 -20.22
N ALA A 33 -1.08 -4.84 -18.90
CA ALA A 33 -0.55 -3.61 -18.27
C ALA A 33 0.95 -3.43 -18.57
N ILE A 34 1.73 -4.50 -18.50
CA ILE A 34 3.16 -4.48 -18.89
C ILE A 34 3.33 -4.07 -20.35
N ASP A 35 2.51 -4.65 -21.25
CA ASP A 35 2.59 -4.40 -22.68
C ASP A 35 2.13 -2.97 -23.04
N ASN A 36 1.16 -2.41 -22.29
CA ASN A 36 0.58 -1.09 -22.56
C ASN A 36 1.36 0.06 -21.92
N PHE A 37 2.07 -0.17 -20.84
CA PHE A 37 2.75 0.88 -20.07
C PHE A 37 4.27 0.63 -19.88
N PRO A 38 5.05 0.44 -20.95
CA PRO A 38 6.52 0.32 -20.85
C PRO A 38 7.15 1.72 -20.79
N ILE A 39 6.92 2.49 -19.71
CA ILE A 39 7.19 3.94 -19.69
C ILE A 39 8.53 4.26 -18.99
N SER A 40 8.67 3.96 -17.70
CA SER A 40 9.83 4.40 -16.91
C SER A 40 10.76 3.25 -16.48
N GLY A 41 10.23 2.04 -16.42
CA GLY A 41 10.92 0.89 -15.82
C GLY A 41 10.95 0.92 -14.28
N ILE A 42 10.36 1.94 -13.65
CA ILE A 42 10.23 2.03 -12.18
C ILE A 42 9.04 1.17 -11.76
N ARG A 43 9.26 0.27 -10.84
CA ARG A 43 8.24 -0.62 -10.30
C ARG A 43 7.76 -0.15 -8.92
N MET A 44 6.68 -0.75 -8.42
CA MET A 44 6.13 -0.45 -7.10
C MET A 44 6.95 -1.03 -5.92
N ASP A 45 8.01 -1.78 -6.20
CA ASP A 45 9.05 -2.17 -5.26
C ASP A 45 10.04 -1.01 -5.09
N PHE A 46 9.63 0.04 -4.38
CA PHE A 46 10.50 1.20 -4.12
C PHE A 46 11.78 0.78 -3.38
N PRO A 47 12.95 1.44 -3.66
CA PRO A 47 14.27 0.99 -3.19
C PRO A 47 14.42 0.77 -1.69
N PHE A 48 13.52 1.28 -0.87
CA PHE A 48 13.60 1.20 0.59
C PHE A 48 12.36 0.60 1.25
N THR A 49 11.33 0.26 0.45
CA THR A 49 10.10 -0.24 1.03
C THR A 49 9.22 -0.96 0.00
N ASN A 50 8.72 -2.12 0.37
CA ASN A 50 7.67 -2.84 -0.35
C ASN A 50 6.28 -2.54 0.23
N SER A 51 6.18 -1.54 1.11
CA SER A 51 4.98 -1.31 1.92
C SER A 51 3.70 -1.15 1.10
N PHE A 52 3.78 -0.65 -0.14
CA PHE A 52 2.61 -0.57 -1.01
C PHE A 52 2.12 -1.96 -1.46
N ILE A 53 3.02 -2.83 -1.91
CA ILE A 53 2.68 -4.22 -2.28
C ILE A 53 2.21 -4.99 -1.05
N ASP A 54 2.93 -4.84 0.07
CA ASP A 54 2.57 -5.47 1.33
C ASP A 54 1.17 -5.03 1.78
N SER A 55 0.83 -3.74 1.62
CA SER A 55 -0.49 -3.21 1.97
C SER A 55 -1.61 -3.79 1.09
N LEU A 56 -1.37 -4.00 -0.20
CA LEU A 56 -2.31 -4.71 -1.07
C LEU A 56 -2.56 -6.13 -0.54
N GLY A 57 -1.49 -6.86 -0.17
CA GLY A 57 -1.61 -8.18 0.43
C GLY A 57 -2.43 -8.19 1.73
N ILE A 58 -2.14 -7.26 2.66
CA ILE A 58 -2.89 -7.15 3.93
C ILE A 58 -4.36 -6.84 3.67
N ILE A 59 -4.66 -5.94 2.73
CA ILE A 59 -6.04 -5.58 2.34
C ILE A 59 -6.79 -6.82 1.82
N LYS A 60 -6.18 -7.61 0.94
CA LYS A 60 -6.82 -8.82 0.40
C LYS A 60 -7.02 -9.91 1.46
N ASP A 61 -6.10 -10.05 2.41
CA ASP A 61 -6.28 -10.95 3.56
C ASP A 61 -7.47 -10.49 4.43
N ALA A 62 -7.52 -9.21 4.79
CA ALA A 62 -8.61 -8.66 5.61
C ALA A 62 -9.97 -8.77 4.90
N ALA A 63 -10.03 -8.48 3.60
CA ALA A 63 -11.25 -8.59 2.79
C ALA A 63 -11.78 -10.04 2.71
N ALA A 64 -10.89 -11.02 2.50
CA ALA A 64 -11.27 -12.43 2.48
C ALA A 64 -11.84 -12.89 3.82
N ARG A 65 -11.26 -12.44 4.95
CA ARG A 65 -11.77 -12.74 6.30
C ARG A 65 -13.11 -12.07 6.56
N ALA A 66 -13.28 -10.82 6.15
CA ALA A 66 -14.54 -10.11 6.27
C ALA A 66 -15.66 -10.79 5.46
N ASN A 67 -15.40 -11.13 4.20
CA ASN A 67 -16.36 -11.83 3.34
C ASN A 67 -16.72 -13.23 3.87
N LYS A 68 -15.75 -13.94 4.46
CA LYS A 68 -16.01 -15.21 5.17
C LYS A 68 -16.95 -15.00 6.37
N SER A 69 -16.68 -13.99 7.18
CA SER A 69 -17.50 -13.67 8.38
C SER A 69 -18.93 -13.26 8.01
N LEU A 70 -19.11 -12.71 6.80
CA LEU A 70 -20.43 -12.37 6.25
C LEU A 70 -21.16 -13.57 5.61
N GLY A 71 -20.49 -14.71 5.47
CA GLY A 71 -21.06 -15.88 4.79
C GLY A 71 -21.05 -15.78 3.26
N LEU A 72 -20.41 -14.75 2.69
CA LEU A 72 -20.31 -14.51 1.24
C LEU A 72 -19.26 -15.39 0.56
N MET A 73 -18.29 -15.86 1.33
CA MET A 73 -17.19 -16.69 0.84
C MET A 73 -17.04 -17.96 1.68
N SER A 74 -16.84 -19.10 1.02
CA SER A 74 -16.60 -20.37 1.73
C SER A 74 -15.30 -20.30 2.54
N SER A 75 -15.28 -20.98 3.69
CA SER A 75 -14.07 -21.06 4.53
C SER A 75 -12.85 -21.60 3.79
N LYS A 76 -13.05 -22.52 2.84
CA LYS A 76 -11.97 -23.10 2.05
C LYS A 76 -11.30 -22.04 1.16
N LYS A 77 -12.10 -21.26 0.41
CA LYS A 77 -11.59 -20.17 -0.45
C LYS A 77 -10.97 -19.05 0.38
N ALA A 78 -11.67 -18.57 1.40
CA ALA A 78 -11.16 -17.49 2.25
C ALA A 78 -9.83 -17.82 2.92
N ASN A 79 -9.68 -19.03 3.47
CA ASN A 79 -8.44 -19.46 4.09
C ASN A 79 -7.29 -19.59 3.08
N ALA A 80 -7.58 -20.01 1.84
CA ALA A 80 -6.58 -20.09 0.78
C ALA A 80 -6.12 -18.69 0.33
N ILE A 81 -7.06 -17.77 0.13
CA ILE A 81 -6.76 -16.37 -0.20
C ILE A 81 -5.97 -15.72 0.92
N SER A 82 -6.41 -15.86 2.17
CA SER A 82 -5.72 -15.33 3.35
C SER A 82 -4.26 -15.83 3.44
N LYS A 83 -4.03 -17.13 3.20
CA LYS A 83 -2.69 -17.71 3.20
C LYS A 83 -1.83 -17.18 2.05
N ALA A 84 -2.36 -17.08 0.84
CA ALA A 84 -1.66 -16.55 -0.32
C ALA A 84 -1.36 -15.05 -0.15
N ALA A 85 -2.33 -14.27 0.29
CA ALA A 85 -2.18 -12.85 0.57
C ALA A 85 -1.11 -12.60 1.65
N LYS A 86 -1.03 -13.48 2.66
CA LYS A 86 0.03 -13.43 3.67
C LYS A 86 1.43 -13.59 3.07
N GLU A 87 1.62 -14.43 2.08
CA GLU A 87 2.91 -14.56 1.39
C GLU A 87 3.27 -13.28 0.63
N VAL A 88 2.28 -12.59 0.06
CA VAL A 88 2.48 -11.29 -0.62
C VAL A 88 2.91 -10.23 0.39
N TRP A 89 2.15 -10.01 1.47
CA TRP A 89 2.51 -8.97 2.44
C TRP A 89 3.71 -9.30 3.34
N GLN A 90 4.25 -10.52 3.22
CA GLN A 90 5.57 -10.89 3.75
C GLN A 90 6.69 -10.71 2.71
N SER A 91 6.43 -10.01 1.62
CA SER A 91 7.38 -9.68 0.55
C SER A 91 8.04 -10.91 -0.13
N LYS A 92 7.35 -12.08 -0.15
CA LYS A 92 7.91 -13.31 -0.73
C LYS A 92 7.83 -13.38 -2.26
N HIS A 93 7.02 -12.51 -2.87
CA HIS A 93 6.70 -12.55 -4.29
C HIS A 93 6.82 -11.18 -4.97
N ASN A 94 7.74 -10.32 -4.53
CA ASN A 94 7.90 -8.96 -5.06
C ASN A 94 8.24 -8.93 -6.55
N ASP A 95 8.96 -9.93 -7.03
CA ASP A 95 9.27 -10.13 -8.45
C ASP A 95 8.03 -10.35 -9.32
N GLN A 96 6.89 -10.67 -8.72
CA GLN A 96 5.61 -10.88 -9.41
C GLN A 96 4.77 -9.60 -9.57
N PHE A 97 5.35 -8.43 -9.22
CA PHE A 97 4.73 -7.11 -9.37
C PHE A 97 5.52 -6.24 -10.37
N PRO A 98 5.51 -6.62 -11.66
CA PRO A 98 6.38 -6.01 -12.68
C PRO A 98 5.83 -4.71 -13.30
N ILE A 99 4.64 -4.24 -12.87
CA ILE A 99 3.95 -3.10 -13.48
C ILE A 99 4.70 -1.80 -13.18
N ASP A 100 4.82 -0.95 -14.21
CA ASP A 100 5.38 0.39 -14.10
C ASP A 100 4.53 1.28 -13.19
N VAL A 101 5.16 2.20 -12.46
CA VAL A 101 4.45 3.17 -11.61
C VAL A 101 3.55 4.10 -12.43
N PHE A 102 3.91 4.38 -13.68
CA PHE A 102 3.09 5.09 -14.65
C PHE A 102 2.17 4.09 -15.38
N GLN A 103 0.97 3.95 -14.86
CA GLN A 103 -0.05 2.99 -15.30
C GLN A 103 -1.42 3.66 -15.44
N THR A 104 -2.51 2.90 -15.41
CA THR A 104 -3.88 3.46 -15.31
C THR A 104 -4.00 4.42 -14.14
N GLY A 105 -4.60 5.60 -14.35
CA GLY A 105 -4.66 6.66 -13.33
C GLY A 105 -5.33 6.26 -12.01
N SER A 106 -6.26 5.29 -12.06
CA SER A 106 -6.93 4.72 -10.88
C SER A 106 -6.11 3.65 -10.14
N GLY A 107 -4.91 3.28 -10.63
CA GLY A 107 -4.10 2.20 -10.08
C GLY A 107 -4.68 0.79 -10.29
N THR A 108 -5.68 0.64 -11.15
CA THR A 108 -6.35 -0.64 -11.42
C THR A 108 -5.36 -1.75 -11.80
N SER A 109 -4.33 -1.42 -12.57
CA SER A 109 -3.32 -2.40 -12.98
C SER A 109 -2.62 -3.04 -11.76
N SER A 110 -2.24 -2.26 -10.76
CA SER A 110 -1.63 -2.79 -9.51
C SER A 110 -2.63 -3.59 -8.67
N ASN A 111 -3.89 -3.15 -8.56
CA ASN A 111 -4.91 -3.92 -7.86
C ASN A 111 -5.13 -5.28 -8.52
N MET A 112 -5.25 -5.30 -9.85
CA MET A 112 -5.44 -6.55 -10.60
C MET A 112 -4.21 -7.45 -10.54
N ASN A 113 -3.01 -6.87 -10.55
CA ASN A 113 -1.78 -7.66 -10.34
C ASN A 113 -1.81 -8.39 -8.99
N ALA A 114 -2.15 -7.72 -7.92
CA ALA A 114 -2.30 -8.36 -6.61
C ALA A 114 -3.39 -9.44 -6.62
N ASN A 115 -4.55 -9.16 -7.25
CA ASN A 115 -5.63 -10.13 -7.37
C ASN A 115 -5.20 -11.39 -8.11
N GLU A 116 -4.52 -11.26 -9.26
CA GLU A 116 -4.07 -12.37 -10.08
C GLU A 116 -3.00 -13.21 -9.39
N VAL A 117 -2.00 -12.57 -8.77
CA VAL A 117 -0.94 -13.26 -8.01
C VAL A 117 -1.54 -14.04 -6.85
N ILE A 118 -2.42 -13.43 -6.06
CA ILE A 118 -3.08 -14.07 -4.92
C ILE A 118 -4.00 -15.20 -5.38
N ALA A 119 -4.79 -15.00 -6.44
CA ALA A 119 -5.69 -16.02 -6.98
C ALA A 119 -4.92 -17.28 -7.44
N ASN A 120 -3.82 -17.09 -8.16
CA ASN A 120 -2.98 -18.19 -8.63
C ASN A 120 -2.30 -18.94 -7.48
N LEU A 121 -1.77 -18.23 -6.48
CA LEU A 121 -1.20 -18.84 -5.28
C LEU A 121 -2.28 -19.61 -4.50
N ALA A 122 -3.42 -18.99 -4.24
CA ALA A 122 -4.52 -19.59 -3.49
C ALA A 122 -5.11 -20.80 -4.20
N SER A 123 -5.22 -20.77 -5.53
CA SER A 123 -5.67 -21.90 -6.34
C SER A 123 -4.73 -23.10 -6.21
N LYS A 124 -3.41 -22.86 -6.25
CA LYS A 124 -2.39 -23.91 -6.04
C LYS A 124 -2.49 -24.52 -4.63
N LEU A 125 -2.66 -23.66 -3.60
CA LEU A 125 -2.73 -24.09 -2.20
C LEU A 125 -4.00 -24.91 -1.88
N SER A 126 -5.14 -24.51 -2.44
CA SER A 126 -6.45 -25.11 -2.13
C SER A 126 -6.85 -26.23 -3.07
N LYS A 127 -6.17 -26.39 -4.20
CA LYS A 127 -6.59 -27.24 -5.34
C LYS A 127 -8.04 -26.92 -5.78
N THR A 128 -8.44 -25.66 -5.68
CA THR A 128 -9.75 -25.15 -6.06
C THR A 128 -9.50 -23.88 -6.87
N GLN A 129 -10.20 -23.73 -7.98
CA GLN A 129 -10.10 -22.51 -8.78
C GLN A 129 -10.58 -21.32 -7.96
N ILE A 130 -9.75 -20.27 -7.90
CA ILE A 130 -10.03 -19.01 -7.25
C ILE A 130 -9.89 -17.92 -8.30
N ASP A 131 -10.96 -17.14 -8.47
CA ASP A 131 -11.02 -16.09 -9.45
C ASP A 131 -10.46 -14.77 -8.88
N PRO A 132 -9.63 -14.04 -9.65
CA PRO A 132 -9.06 -12.77 -9.19
C PRO A 132 -10.11 -11.66 -8.98
N ASN A 133 -11.21 -11.64 -9.76
CA ASN A 133 -12.28 -10.65 -9.64
C ASN A 133 -13.35 -11.10 -8.64
N ASP A 134 -13.93 -12.27 -8.87
CA ASP A 134 -15.11 -12.74 -8.13
C ASP A 134 -14.78 -13.20 -6.72
N ASP A 135 -13.56 -13.73 -6.49
CA ASP A 135 -13.15 -14.20 -5.17
C ASP A 135 -12.19 -13.22 -4.47
N VAL A 136 -11.03 -12.88 -5.08
CA VAL A 136 -10.01 -12.06 -4.39
C VAL A 136 -10.45 -10.61 -4.26
N ASN A 137 -11.14 -10.07 -5.27
CA ASN A 137 -11.63 -8.68 -5.27
C ASN A 137 -13.09 -8.55 -4.80
N MET A 138 -13.69 -9.60 -4.25
CA MET A 138 -15.07 -9.60 -3.76
C MET A 138 -15.33 -8.45 -2.80
N SER A 139 -16.45 -7.72 -3.00
CA SER A 139 -16.88 -6.54 -2.23
C SER A 139 -15.94 -5.32 -2.32
N GLN A 140 -15.07 -5.26 -3.31
CA GLN A 140 -14.05 -4.22 -3.48
C GLN A 140 -14.10 -3.62 -4.89
N SER A 141 -13.47 -2.46 -5.06
CA SER A 141 -13.13 -1.84 -6.33
C SER A 141 -11.69 -1.35 -6.29
N SER A 142 -11.03 -1.18 -7.44
CA SER A 142 -9.73 -0.49 -7.47
C SER A 142 -9.83 0.92 -6.89
N ASN A 143 -10.99 1.56 -7.02
CA ASN A 143 -11.21 2.93 -6.58
C ASN A 143 -11.21 3.09 -5.05
N ASP A 144 -11.51 2.05 -4.28
CA ASP A 144 -11.41 2.06 -2.82
C ASP A 144 -10.18 1.31 -2.31
N VAL A 145 -9.71 0.27 -3.02
CA VAL A 145 -8.51 -0.49 -2.64
C VAL A 145 -7.24 0.35 -2.75
N ILE A 146 -7.03 1.05 -3.87
CA ILE A 146 -5.78 1.79 -4.11
C ILE A 146 -5.57 2.93 -3.10
N PRO A 147 -6.54 3.84 -2.87
CA PRO A 147 -6.34 4.87 -1.85
C PRO A 147 -6.22 4.30 -0.44
N THR A 148 -6.89 3.18 -0.12
CA THR A 148 -6.66 2.46 1.13
C THR A 148 -5.21 1.93 1.21
N ALA A 149 -4.69 1.34 0.13
CA ALA A 149 -3.31 0.83 0.10
C ALA A 149 -2.28 1.96 0.28
N ILE A 150 -2.51 3.13 -0.32
CA ILE A 150 -1.66 4.32 -0.13
C ILE A 150 -1.64 4.74 1.35
N LYS A 151 -2.80 4.84 1.99
CA LYS A 151 -2.90 5.24 3.41
C LYS A 151 -2.25 4.19 4.33
N VAL A 152 -2.55 2.91 4.13
CA VAL A 152 -1.97 1.81 4.94
C VAL A 152 -0.46 1.76 4.79
N SER A 153 0.07 1.84 3.56
CA SER A 153 1.51 1.81 3.32
C SER A 153 2.22 3.02 3.93
N ALA A 154 1.67 4.21 3.74
CA ALA A 154 2.22 5.44 4.31
C ALA A 154 2.22 5.40 5.84
N HIS A 155 1.14 4.94 6.47
CA HIS A 155 1.08 4.78 7.92
C HIS A 155 2.09 3.74 8.44
N MET A 156 2.23 2.60 7.76
CA MET A 156 3.22 1.58 8.13
C MET A 156 4.65 2.11 8.06
N ASP A 157 5.00 2.85 7.01
CA ASP A 157 6.33 3.43 6.87
C ASP A 157 6.56 4.60 7.83
N LEU A 158 5.57 5.43 8.08
CA LEU A 158 5.62 6.49 9.07
C LEU A 158 5.93 5.92 10.46
N THR A 159 5.13 4.95 10.92
CA THR A 159 5.19 4.46 12.30
C THR A 159 6.35 3.49 12.55
N LYS A 160 6.64 2.60 11.58
CA LYS A 160 7.65 1.54 11.75
C LYS A 160 9.05 1.95 11.31
N LYS A 161 9.20 3.00 10.47
CA LYS A 161 10.50 3.40 9.92
C LYS A 161 10.83 4.87 10.20
N LEU A 162 9.99 5.81 9.73
CA LEU A 162 10.32 7.23 9.78
C LEU A 162 10.38 7.78 11.21
N LEU A 163 9.36 7.55 12.02
CA LEU A 163 9.34 8.06 13.40
C LEU A 163 10.49 7.51 14.25
N PRO A 164 10.80 6.19 14.23
CA PRO A 164 11.97 5.67 14.96
C PRO A 164 13.30 6.25 14.45
N ALA A 165 13.47 6.43 13.14
CA ALA A 165 14.67 7.02 12.57
C ALA A 165 14.81 8.49 12.97
N LEU A 166 13.70 9.24 12.99
CA LEU A 166 13.65 10.63 13.43
C LEU A 166 14.00 10.77 14.91
N ASP A 167 13.47 9.90 15.76
CA ASP A 167 13.81 9.87 17.19
C ASP A 167 15.31 9.61 17.41
N LYS A 168 15.85 8.68 16.65
CA LYS A 168 17.30 8.38 16.70
C LYS A 168 18.15 9.56 16.26
N LEU A 169 17.73 10.26 15.20
CA LEU A 169 18.43 11.45 14.72
C LEU A 169 18.39 12.58 15.75
N ILE A 170 17.24 12.82 16.38
CA ILE A 170 17.08 13.79 17.45
C ILE A 170 18.03 13.47 18.61
N GLU A 171 18.00 12.24 19.11
CA GLU A 171 18.85 11.78 20.23
C GLU A 171 20.34 11.98 19.95
N VAL A 172 20.81 11.55 18.78
CA VAL A 172 22.24 11.65 18.38
C VAL A 172 22.65 13.11 18.25
N THR A 173 21.79 13.95 17.65
CA THR A 173 22.07 15.37 17.45
C THR A 173 22.13 16.13 18.79
N GLU A 174 21.20 15.84 19.71
CA GLU A 174 21.23 16.42 21.06
C GLU A 174 22.49 16.02 21.83
N LYS A 175 22.86 14.74 21.80
CA LYS A 175 24.08 14.23 22.44
C LYS A 175 25.31 14.90 21.85
N LYS A 176 25.39 15.01 20.52
CA LYS A 176 26.50 15.68 19.85
C LYS A 176 26.54 17.16 20.20
N GLY A 177 25.42 17.85 20.15
CA GLY A 177 25.33 19.28 20.55
C GLY A 177 25.82 19.50 21.97
N ASN A 178 25.39 18.68 22.92
CA ASN A 178 25.83 18.78 24.30
C ASN A 178 27.34 18.57 24.47
N SER A 179 27.97 17.69 23.67
CA SER A 179 29.41 17.46 23.71
C SER A 179 30.25 18.58 23.09
N LEU A 180 29.60 19.49 22.37
CA LEU A 180 30.25 20.64 21.69
C LEU A 180 29.95 21.98 22.36
N LYS A 181 29.35 21.98 23.55
CA LYS A 181 29.12 23.23 24.31
C LYS A 181 30.44 23.95 24.58
N GLY A 182 30.42 25.26 24.34
CA GLY A 182 31.58 26.14 24.52
C GLY A 182 32.56 26.16 23.33
N LEU A 183 32.34 25.33 22.31
CA LEU A 183 33.10 25.42 21.06
C LEU A 183 32.47 26.44 20.14
N VAL A 184 33.12 27.61 20.06
CA VAL A 184 32.66 28.74 19.25
C VAL A 184 33.08 28.60 17.80
N LYS A 185 32.20 28.95 16.89
CA LYS A 185 32.43 29.03 15.45
C LYS A 185 31.96 30.40 14.89
N THR A 186 32.41 30.74 13.70
CA THR A 186 31.86 31.89 12.96
C THR A 186 30.46 31.54 12.44
N GLY A 187 29.48 32.38 12.78
CA GLY A 187 28.21 32.42 12.08
C GLY A 187 28.36 33.01 10.69
N ARG A 188 27.45 32.67 9.78
CA ARG A 188 27.44 33.20 8.41
C ARG A 188 26.06 33.63 7.99
N THR A 189 25.98 34.81 7.37
CA THR A 189 24.79 35.35 6.71
C THR A 189 25.21 35.92 5.35
N HIS A 190 24.38 35.81 4.34
CA HIS A 190 24.69 36.25 2.97
C HIS A 190 26.05 35.75 2.45
N LEU A 191 26.45 34.52 2.81
CA LEU A 191 27.75 33.91 2.48
C LEU A 191 28.98 34.67 3.05
N MET A 192 28.76 35.58 4.00
CA MET A 192 29.81 36.37 4.67
C MET A 192 29.89 35.96 6.14
N ASP A 193 31.08 36.18 6.74
CA ASP A 193 31.29 36.02 8.16
C ASP A 193 30.42 36.98 8.95
N ALA A 194 29.77 36.47 10.00
CA ALA A 194 28.88 37.21 10.89
C ALA A 194 29.30 36.99 12.35
N MET A 195 28.34 37.11 13.28
CA MET A 195 28.61 37.00 14.70
C MET A 195 29.03 35.57 15.12
N PRO A 196 29.84 35.43 16.15
CA PRO A 196 30.17 34.13 16.74
C PRO A 196 28.92 33.43 17.26
N LEU A 197 28.87 32.10 17.11
CA LEU A 197 27.90 31.26 17.75
C LEU A 197 28.55 29.94 18.21
N ASP A 198 27.91 29.28 19.19
CA ASP A 198 28.32 27.97 19.69
C ASP A 198 27.74 26.86 18.80
N PHE A 199 28.52 25.81 18.51
CA PHE A 199 28.04 24.65 17.78
C PHE A 199 26.79 24.00 18.43
N HIS A 200 26.69 24.05 19.76
CA HIS A 200 25.50 23.57 20.45
C HIS A 200 24.25 24.38 20.06
N GLN A 201 24.36 25.71 19.93
CA GLN A 201 23.24 26.57 19.49
C GLN A 201 22.74 26.16 18.08
N GLU A 202 23.64 25.94 17.15
CA GLU A 202 23.28 25.51 15.79
C GLU A 202 22.56 24.14 15.80
N LEU A 203 23.14 23.14 16.48
CA LEU A 203 22.57 21.80 16.55
C LEU A 203 21.24 21.78 17.35
N SER A 204 21.09 22.63 18.38
CA SER A 204 19.84 22.75 19.13
C SER A 204 18.70 23.33 18.26
N ALA A 205 19.02 24.22 17.33
CA ALA A 205 18.05 24.73 16.36
C ALA A 205 17.55 23.61 15.43
N TRP A 206 18.45 22.75 14.92
CA TRP A 206 18.06 21.60 14.11
C TRP A 206 17.19 20.61 14.89
N VAL A 207 17.56 20.32 16.15
CA VAL A 207 16.75 19.46 17.03
C VAL A 207 15.34 20.06 17.24
N ALA A 208 15.23 21.36 17.44
CA ALA A 208 13.93 22.01 17.57
C ALA A 208 13.07 21.85 16.31
N GLN A 209 13.67 22.02 15.11
CA GLN A 209 12.99 21.79 13.83
C GLN A 209 12.53 20.35 13.67
N LEU A 210 13.40 19.37 13.96
CA LEU A 210 13.07 17.93 13.88
C LEU A 210 11.93 17.56 14.85
N LYS A 211 11.96 18.06 16.08
CA LYS A 211 10.88 17.86 17.07
C LYS A 211 9.55 18.45 16.61
N ASN A 212 9.57 19.64 16.01
CA ASN A 212 8.36 20.26 15.48
C ASN A 212 7.82 19.49 14.28
N THR A 213 8.69 19.05 13.36
CA THR A 213 8.30 18.18 12.24
C THR A 213 7.67 16.88 12.75
N LYS A 214 8.26 16.25 13.78
CA LYS A 214 7.68 15.04 14.40
C LYS A 214 6.26 15.30 14.92
N LYS A 215 6.00 16.43 15.60
CA LYS A 215 4.65 16.77 16.06
C LYS A 215 3.66 16.89 14.90
N THR A 216 4.07 17.51 13.79
CA THR A 216 3.24 17.62 12.59
C THR A 216 2.95 16.24 11.99
N LEU A 217 3.94 15.35 11.90
CA LEU A 217 3.75 14.00 11.40
C LEU A 217 2.78 13.18 12.26
N LEU A 218 2.88 13.28 13.60
CA LEU A 218 1.94 12.63 14.52
C LEU A 218 0.51 13.19 14.41
N PHE A 219 0.36 14.48 14.14
CA PHE A 219 -0.96 15.05 13.85
C PHE A 219 -1.54 14.53 12.52
N LEU A 220 -0.72 14.42 11.46
CA LEU A 220 -1.14 13.90 10.18
C LEU A 220 -1.46 12.41 10.22
N GLU A 221 -0.83 11.64 11.11
CA GLU A 221 -1.09 10.22 11.30
C GLU A 221 -2.58 9.93 11.47
N THR A 222 -3.29 10.74 12.25
CA THR A 222 -4.73 10.55 12.49
C THR A 222 -5.57 10.57 11.20
N ARG A 223 -5.15 11.36 10.20
CA ARG A 223 -5.79 11.44 8.89
C ARG A 223 -5.52 10.22 8.00
N MET A 224 -4.42 9.52 8.25
CA MET A 224 -4.08 8.29 7.52
C MET A 224 -4.90 7.09 8.00
N LEU A 225 -5.47 7.14 9.20
CA LEU A 225 -6.25 6.05 9.78
C LEU A 225 -7.63 5.88 9.16
N GLU A 226 -8.15 6.91 8.51
CA GLU A 226 -9.43 6.91 7.81
C GLU A 226 -9.28 6.30 6.41
N MET A 227 -10.08 5.29 6.08
CA MET A 227 -9.97 4.54 4.83
C MET A 227 -11.25 4.57 4.02
N PRO A 228 -11.17 4.68 2.67
CA PRO A 228 -12.34 4.67 1.80
C PRO A 228 -12.85 3.26 1.47
N LEU A 229 -12.19 2.17 1.92
CA LEU A 229 -12.58 0.81 1.55
C LEU A 229 -13.96 0.47 2.10
N GLY A 230 -14.79 -0.09 1.22
CA GLY A 230 -16.22 -0.33 1.43
C GLY A 230 -17.10 0.62 0.62
N GLY A 231 -16.56 1.76 0.16
CA GLY A 231 -17.25 2.66 -0.76
C GLY A 231 -17.38 2.10 -2.19
N THR A 232 -16.56 1.12 -2.53
CA THR A 232 -16.48 0.48 -3.85
C THR A 232 -16.20 1.47 -4.99
N ALA A 233 -16.92 1.38 -6.13
CA ALA A 233 -16.57 2.10 -7.34
C ALA A 233 -16.75 3.62 -7.24
N VAL A 234 -17.79 4.10 -6.52
CA VAL A 234 -18.21 5.52 -6.51
C VAL A 234 -18.54 6.03 -5.10
N GLY A 235 -18.14 5.32 -4.05
CA GLY A 235 -18.36 5.74 -2.67
C GLY A 235 -19.71 5.33 -2.06
N THR A 236 -20.57 4.63 -2.80
CA THR A 236 -21.92 4.26 -2.35
C THR A 236 -22.04 2.83 -1.81
N GLY A 237 -20.93 2.07 -1.80
CA GLY A 237 -20.96 0.68 -1.36
C GLY A 237 -21.67 -0.29 -2.29
N ILE A 238 -21.88 0.07 -3.56
CA ILE A 238 -22.54 -0.81 -4.54
C ILE A 238 -21.80 -2.15 -4.64
N ASN A 239 -22.56 -3.26 -4.66
CA ASN A 239 -22.05 -4.63 -4.67
C ASN A 239 -21.27 -5.06 -3.42
N ALA A 240 -21.28 -4.29 -2.34
CA ALA A 240 -20.76 -4.70 -1.04
C ALA A 240 -21.86 -4.91 -0.02
N HIS A 241 -21.66 -5.87 0.89
CA HIS A 241 -22.59 -6.06 2.00
C HIS A 241 -22.51 -4.86 2.96
N PRO A 242 -23.62 -4.31 3.52
CA PRO A 242 -23.59 -3.11 4.38
C PRO A 242 -22.62 -3.19 5.58
N ARG A 243 -22.35 -4.39 6.11
CA ARG A 243 -21.41 -4.60 7.21
C ARG A 243 -19.97 -4.88 6.75
N PHE A 244 -19.69 -4.88 5.42
CA PHE A 244 -18.39 -5.25 4.91
C PHE A 244 -17.30 -4.28 5.39
N ALA A 245 -17.47 -2.98 5.22
CA ALA A 245 -16.51 -1.96 5.62
C ALA A 245 -16.09 -2.10 7.09
N LYS A 246 -17.06 -2.23 8.00
CA LYS A 246 -16.81 -2.39 9.44
C LYS A 246 -16.01 -3.67 9.76
N LEU A 247 -16.39 -4.80 9.18
CA LEU A 247 -15.69 -6.08 9.42
C LEU A 247 -14.31 -6.07 8.79
N PHE A 248 -14.17 -5.48 7.61
CA PHE A 248 -12.87 -5.28 6.97
C PHE A 248 -11.92 -4.48 7.87
N ALA A 249 -12.35 -3.32 8.40
CA ALA A 249 -11.54 -2.51 9.30
C ALA A 249 -11.09 -3.29 10.54
N GLN A 250 -12.00 -4.09 11.13
CA GLN A 250 -11.67 -4.94 12.27
C GLN A 250 -10.60 -6.00 11.95
N GLU A 251 -10.71 -6.66 10.79
CA GLU A 251 -9.71 -7.65 10.37
C GLU A 251 -8.39 -6.99 9.98
N LEU A 252 -8.43 -5.84 9.29
CA LEU A 252 -7.24 -5.08 8.93
C LEU A 252 -6.46 -4.63 10.20
N ASN A 253 -7.16 -4.16 11.22
CA ASN A 253 -6.55 -3.75 12.49
C ASN A 253 -5.83 -4.92 13.20
N LYS A 254 -6.43 -6.11 13.18
CA LYS A 254 -5.77 -7.32 13.72
C LYS A 254 -4.49 -7.68 12.97
N LEU A 255 -4.46 -7.47 11.65
CA LEU A 255 -3.32 -7.84 10.81
C LEU A 255 -2.21 -6.79 10.82
N SER A 256 -2.56 -5.50 10.76
CA SER A 256 -1.60 -4.40 10.68
C SER A 256 -1.06 -3.96 12.04
N GLY A 257 -1.80 -4.22 13.11
CA GLY A 257 -1.54 -3.68 14.44
C GLY A 257 -1.86 -2.18 14.58
N CYS A 258 -2.60 -1.60 13.61
CA CYS A 258 -2.96 -0.20 13.55
C CYS A 258 -4.45 -0.02 13.88
N LEU A 259 -4.85 1.14 14.41
CA LEU A 259 -6.27 1.49 14.67
C LEU A 259 -6.87 2.20 13.45
N LEU A 260 -6.88 1.53 12.31
CA LEU A 260 -7.51 2.03 11.09
C LEU A 260 -9.04 1.90 11.19
N TYR A 261 -9.77 2.86 10.62
CA TYR A 261 -11.22 2.82 10.55
C TYR A 261 -11.70 3.20 9.16
N THR A 262 -12.85 2.68 8.76
CA THR A 262 -13.53 3.13 7.54
C THR A 262 -14.41 4.31 7.92
N SER A 263 -14.35 5.41 7.15
CA SER A 263 -15.39 6.42 7.20
C SER A 263 -16.73 5.72 6.96
N ASP A 264 -17.73 6.03 7.77
CA ASP A 264 -19.07 5.49 7.58
C ASP A 264 -19.60 6.04 6.24
N ALA A 265 -19.53 5.22 5.20
CA ALA A 265 -19.98 5.61 3.86
C ALA A 265 -21.48 5.94 3.80
N ALA A 266 -22.18 5.73 4.92
CA ALA A 266 -23.61 6.05 5.08
C ALA A 266 -23.86 7.44 5.69
N ASP A 267 -22.93 8.02 6.45
CA ASP A 267 -23.13 9.26 7.20
C ASP A 267 -22.25 10.42 6.75
N ASP A 268 -21.13 10.16 6.06
CA ASP A 268 -20.29 11.21 5.49
C ASP A 268 -20.51 11.32 3.99
N THR A 269 -20.86 12.53 3.56
CA THR A 269 -20.84 12.95 2.16
C THR A 269 -19.57 12.46 1.47
N PRO A 270 -19.68 11.97 0.21
CA PRO A 270 -18.59 11.33 -0.48
C PRO A 270 -17.33 12.22 -0.48
N CYS A 271 -16.22 11.69 -0.01
CA CYS A 271 -14.89 12.28 -0.21
C CYS A 271 -14.49 12.19 -1.69
N VAL A 272 -15.37 12.61 -2.57
CA VAL A 272 -15.04 12.94 -3.95
C VAL A 272 -14.81 14.43 -3.92
N ASP A 273 -13.54 14.83 -3.88
CA ASP A 273 -13.17 16.19 -4.23
C ASP A 273 -13.58 16.42 -5.70
N LEU A 274 -14.73 17.10 -5.89
CA LEU A 274 -15.20 17.53 -7.20
C LEU A 274 -14.37 18.70 -7.75
N GLY A 275 -13.22 19.00 -7.18
CA GLY A 275 -12.30 20.09 -7.52
C GLY A 275 -11.39 19.82 -8.72
N GLY A 276 -11.67 18.87 -9.58
CA GLY A 276 -10.95 18.62 -10.81
C GLY A 276 -11.72 19.06 -12.05
N ARG A 277 -11.72 20.34 -12.39
CA ARG A 277 -11.89 20.82 -13.77
C ARG A 277 -10.54 21.15 -14.36
#